data_1a888b9c0ec09f8fd02b01d53262978a
#
_entry.id   1a888b9c0ec09f8fd02b01d53262978a
#
_cell.length_a   1.000
_cell.length_b   1.000
_cell.length_c   1.000
_cell.angle_alpha   90.00
_cell.angle_beta   90.00
_cell.angle_gamma   90.00
#
_symmetry.space_group_name_H-M   'P 1'
#
loop_
_entity.id
_entity.type
_entity.pdbx_description
1 polymer ?
#
loop_
_entity_poly.entity_id
_entity_poly.type
_entity_poly.pdbx_seq_one_letter_code
_entity_poly.pdbx_strand_id
1 'polypeptide(L)'
;MHQTEVRAVNDIRATVGEEEWATRVDLAACYRLVALYGMTDLIYNHISAQIPAHDDQYLINPYGMLYEEITASSLVKIDIEGRTLLQPDHGYNVNVAGFYLHAPIHRARPDVKCVLHTHTRAGTAVSTLAEGLLPLSQTAMRFHGRIGYHDFEGPAIDRDECDRVVADLGRNDVLVLRNHGLLVCGNTIPQAFNAIYWLEQACRIQVDALGCGRPLHAPTEMAIGNTVTCFAGTEITLDNERDTNPVLNEAAQNLQAGYGLLEWPALLRKLDRLDGSYAQ
;
A
#
# COMPACT_ATOMS: atom_id res chain seq x y z
N MET A 1 -20.90 -4.51 29.45
CA MET A 1 -20.68 -3.40 28.50
C MET A 1 -21.71 -3.57 27.38
N HIS A 2 -22.62 -2.60 27.21
CA HIS A 2 -23.58 -2.65 26.11
C HIS A 2 -22.80 -2.45 24.81
N GLN A 3 -22.65 -3.50 24.01
CA GLN A 3 -22.32 -3.34 22.60
C GLN A 3 -23.54 -2.64 21.98
N THR A 4 -23.38 -1.39 21.59
CA THR A 4 -24.36 -0.72 20.72
C THR A 4 -24.41 -1.54 19.44
N GLU A 5 -25.52 -2.21 19.16
CA GLU A 5 -25.72 -2.90 17.89
C GLU A 5 -25.55 -1.88 16.76
N VAL A 6 -24.51 -2.02 15.98
CA VAL A 6 -24.28 -1.20 14.78
C VAL A 6 -25.32 -1.66 13.77
N ARG A 7 -26.30 -0.80 13.46
CA ARG A 7 -27.34 -1.12 12.50
C ARG A 7 -26.77 -1.12 11.09
N ALA A 8 -26.98 -2.20 10.34
CA ALA A 8 -26.62 -2.27 8.93
C ALA A 8 -27.32 -1.16 8.11
N VAL A 9 -26.59 -0.56 7.18
CA VAL A 9 -27.05 0.55 6.35
C VAL A 9 -27.09 0.12 4.89
N ASN A 10 -28.27 0.25 4.25
CA ASN A 10 -28.49 -0.15 2.86
C ASN A 10 -27.99 0.88 1.84
N ASP A 11 -28.00 2.16 2.21
CA ASP A 11 -27.55 3.25 1.33
C ASP A 11 -26.39 4.02 2.00
N ILE A 12 -25.20 3.51 1.80
CA ILE A 12 -23.97 4.11 2.33
C ILE A 12 -23.75 5.50 1.70
N ARG A 13 -23.99 5.66 0.38
CA ARG A 13 -23.75 6.93 -0.32
C ARG A 13 -24.57 8.07 0.28
N ALA A 14 -25.83 7.82 0.63
CA ALA A 14 -26.69 8.82 1.26
C ALA A 14 -26.32 9.13 2.73
N THR A 15 -25.51 8.28 3.36
CA THR A 15 -25.17 8.36 4.79
C THR A 15 -23.86 9.10 5.04
N VAL A 16 -22.94 9.13 4.06
CA VAL A 16 -21.59 9.69 4.19
C VAL A 16 -21.39 10.99 3.42
N GLY A 17 -20.45 11.83 3.87
CA GLY A 17 -20.07 13.06 3.17
C GLY A 17 -19.26 12.81 1.90
N GLU A 18 -19.12 13.86 1.07
CA GLU A 18 -18.43 13.77 -0.23
C GLU A 18 -16.95 13.35 -0.09
N GLU A 19 -16.23 13.83 0.91
CA GLU A 19 -14.82 13.49 1.13
C GLU A 19 -14.64 12.02 1.55
N GLU A 20 -15.51 11.51 2.42
CA GLU A 20 -15.51 10.09 2.75
C GLU A 20 -15.87 9.25 1.52
N TRP A 21 -16.86 9.67 0.74
CA TRP A 21 -17.25 8.96 -0.47
C TRP A 21 -16.11 8.88 -1.49
N ALA A 22 -15.42 10.00 -1.73
CA ALA A 22 -14.26 10.00 -2.61
C ALA A 22 -13.16 9.03 -2.13
N THR A 23 -12.90 8.99 -0.82
CA THR A 23 -11.95 8.05 -0.21
C THR A 23 -12.40 6.59 -0.40
N ARG A 24 -13.72 6.32 -0.28
CA ARG A 24 -14.29 4.99 -0.53
C ARG A 24 -14.10 4.55 -1.99
N VAL A 25 -14.33 5.44 -2.93
CA VAL A 25 -14.12 5.18 -4.37
C VAL A 25 -12.66 4.87 -4.66
N ASP A 26 -11.73 5.70 -4.16
CA ASP A 26 -10.30 5.47 -4.35
C ASP A 26 -9.84 4.17 -3.69
N LEU A 27 -10.31 3.86 -2.48
CA LEU A 27 -9.95 2.63 -1.80
C LEU A 27 -10.51 1.38 -2.51
N ALA A 28 -11.74 1.42 -2.98
CA ALA A 28 -12.33 0.35 -3.78
C ALA A 28 -11.56 0.14 -5.09
N ALA A 29 -11.19 1.24 -5.78
CA ALA A 29 -10.33 1.18 -6.95
C ALA A 29 -8.97 0.52 -6.63
N CYS A 30 -8.36 0.84 -5.48
CA CYS A 30 -7.13 0.22 -5.04
C CYS A 30 -7.27 -1.31 -4.89
N TYR A 31 -8.33 -1.79 -4.24
CA TYR A 31 -8.64 -3.22 -4.13
C TYR A 31 -8.74 -3.88 -5.50
N ARG A 32 -9.53 -3.29 -6.42
CA ARG A 32 -9.69 -3.80 -7.79
C ARG A 32 -8.37 -3.83 -8.56
N LEU A 33 -7.52 -2.83 -8.39
CA LEU A 33 -6.19 -2.78 -9.02
C LEU A 33 -5.26 -3.84 -8.44
N VAL A 34 -5.25 -4.07 -7.13
CA VAL A 34 -4.49 -5.14 -6.49
C VAL A 34 -4.91 -6.50 -7.07
N ALA A 35 -6.22 -6.73 -7.24
CA ALA A 35 -6.73 -7.93 -7.89
C ALA A 35 -6.33 -8.01 -9.38
N LEU A 36 -6.51 -6.94 -10.12
CA LEU A 36 -6.19 -6.87 -11.55
C LEU A 36 -4.73 -7.21 -11.85
N TYR A 37 -3.81 -6.82 -10.95
CA TYR A 37 -2.38 -7.10 -11.10
C TYR A 37 -1.93 -8.41 -10.41
N GLY A 38 -2.87 -9.23 -9.93
CA GLY A 38 -2.60 -10.55 -9.36
C GLY A 38 -1.80 -10.50 -8.06
N MET A 39 -2.13 -9.53 -7.19
CA MET A 39 -1.47 -9.34 -5.90
C MET A 39 -2.36 -9.73 -4.71
N THR A 40 -3.43 -10.48 -4.95
CA THR A 40 -4.35 -10.98 -3.91
C THR A 40 -3.88 -12.32 -3.33
N ASP A 41 -4.36 -12.62 -2.14
CA ASP A 41 -4.31 -13.95 -1.51
C ASP A 41 -5.72 -14.29 -1.00
N LEU A 42 -6.60 -14.69 -1.93
CA LEU A 42 -8.02 -14.90 -1.67
C LEU A 42 -8.63 -13.71 -0.90
N ILE A 43 -9.09 -13.95 0.34
CA ILE A 43 -9.72 -12.94 1.20
C ILE A 43 -8.79 -12.44 2.33
N TYR A 44 -7.53 -12.92 2.39
CA TYR A 44 -6.69 -12.74 3.59
C TYR A 44 -5.87 -11.47 3.64
N ASN A 45 -5.74 -10.75 2.53
CA ASN A 45 -5.10 -9.44 2.50
C ASN A 45 -6.06 -8.34 2.97
N HIS A 46 -5.51 -7.17 3.30
CA HIS A 46 -6.30 -6.03 3.71
C HIS A 46 -5.60 -4.71 3.36
N ILE A 47 -6.41 -3.69 3.10
CA ILE A 47 -5.97 -2.32 2.87
C ILE A 47 -6.83 -1.43 3.75
N SER A 48 -6.21 -0.56 4.53
CA SER A 48 -6.94 0.45 5.30
C SER A 48 -6.61 1.85 4.82
N ALA A 49 -7.61 2.74 4.83
CA ALA A 49 -7.41 4.14 4.51
C ALA A 49 -8.10 5.02 5.56
N GLN A 50 -7.39 6.06 6.03
CA GLN A 50 -7.92 7.06 6.93
C GLN A 50 -8.95 7.93 6.21
N ILE A 51 -10.06 8.24 6.88
CA ILE A 51 -11.07 9.17 6.36
C ILE A 51 -10.58 10.61 6.58
N PRO A 52 -10.63 11.48 5.55
CA PRO A 52 -10.27 12.89 5.72
C PRO A 52 -11.03 13.57 6.87
N ALA A 53 -10.37 14.52 7.54
CA ALA A 53 -10.88 15.24 8.71
C ALA A 53 -11.19 14.37 9.95
N HIS A 54 -10.87 13.07 9.92
CA HIS A 54 -11.02 12.15 11.05
C HIS A 54 -9.71 11.42 11.31
N ASP A 55 -9.05 11.72 12.42
CA ASP A 55 -7.74 11.13 12.74
C ASP A 55 -7.84 9.69 13.31
N ASP A 56 -9.04 9.26 13.66
CA ASP A 56 -9.33 7.98 14.32
C ASP A 56 -10.32 7.08 13.55
N GLN A 57 -10.71 7.46 12.32
CA GLN A 57 -11.67 6.71 11.52
C GLN A 57 -11.06 6.20 10.21
N TYR A 58 -11.31 4.93 9.92
CA TYR A 58 -10.70 4.22 8.80
C TYR A 58 -11.73 3.42 8.01
N LEU A 59 -11.44 3.24 6.74
CA LEU A 59 -12.13 2.32 5.85
C LEU A 59 -11.29 1.07 5.66
N ILE A 60 -11.96 -0.09 5.60
CA ILE A 60 -11.34 -1.39 5.35
C ILE A 60 -12.32 -2.31 4.63
N ASN A 61 -11.82 -3.36 3.96
CA ASN A 61 -12.66 -4.34 3.30
C ASN A 61 -13.46 -5.22 4.29
N PRO A 62 -14.66 -5.66 3.90
CA PRO A 62 -15.36 -6.74 4.60
C PRO A 62 -14.59 -8.06 4.42
N TYR A 63 -14.40 -8.80 5.51
CA TYR A 63 -13.73 -10.10 5.50
C TYR A 63 -14.68 -11.18 5.01
N GLY A 64 -14.36 -11.75 3.85
CA GLY A 64 -15.18 -12.73 3.16
C GLY A 64 -15.50 -12.34 1.72
N MET A 65 -15.28 -11.08 1.34
CA MET A 65 -15.37 -10.64 -0.06
C MET A 65 -14.00 -10.69 -0.72
N LEU A 66 -13.97 -11.14 -1.98
CA LEU A 66 -12.80 -11.03 -2.83
C LEU A 66 -12.56 -9.56 -3.22
N TYR A 67 -11.34 -9.22 -3.54
CA TYR A 67 -10.99 -7.85 -3.92
C TYR A 67 -11.70 -7.38 -5.20
N GLU A 68 -12.04 -8.30 -6.08
CA GLU A 68 -12.85 -8.09 -7.28
C GLU A 68 -14.30 -7.72 -6.99
N GLU A 69 -14.79 -7.99 -5.77
CA GLU A 69 -16.16 -7.69 -5.36
C GLU A 69 -16.28 -6.36 -4.63
N ILE A 70 -15.14 -5.79 -4.17
CA ILE A 70 -15.15 -4.57 -3.37
C ILE A 70 -15.67 -3.38 -4.17
N THR A 71 -16.62 -2.66 -3.58
CA THR A 71 -17.17 -1.39 -4.07
C THR A 71 -17.06 -0.32 -2.99
N ALA A 72 -17.23 0.96 -3.37
CA ALA A 72 -17.25 2.06 -2.42
C ALA A 72 -18.28 1.87 -1.30
N SER A 73 -19.46 1.33 -1.66
CA SER A 73 -20.54 1.03 -0.71
C SER A 73 -20.24 -0.19 0.19
N SER A 74 -19.40 -1.13 -0.25
CA SER A 74 -19.11 -2.34 0.54
C SER A 74 -18.11 -2.13 1.66
N LEU A 75 -17.32 -1.05 1.63
CA LEU A 75 -16.29 -0.79 2.63
C LEU A 75 -16.88 -0.49 4.00
N VAL A 76 -16.29 -1.08 5.04
CA VAL A 76 -16.69 -0.90 6.42
C VAL A 76 -15.91 0.26 7.03
N LYS A 77 -16.60 1.12 7.81
CA LYS A 77 -15.98 2.17 8.60
C LYS A 77 -15.72 1.63 10.00
N ILE A 78 -14.50 1.79 10.47
CA ILE A 78 -14.03 1.39 11.81
C ILE A 78 -13.31 2.54 12.50
N ASP A 79 -13.19 2.46 13.81
CA ASP A 79 -12.27 3.32 14.55
C ASP A 79 -10.87 2.70 14.68
N ILE A 80 -9.96 3.43 15.32
CA ILE A 80 -8.57 3.00 15.50
C ILE A 80 -8.43 1.73 16.38
N GLU A 81 -9.43 1.38 17.18
CA GLU A 81 -9.50 0.13 17.94
C GLU A 81 -10.14 -1.02 17.15
N GLY A 82 -10.51 -0.80 15.89
CA GLY A 82 -11.16 -1.79 15.03
C GLY A 82 -12.65 -1.98 15.32
N ARG A 83 -13.29 -1.09 16.09
CA ARG A 83 -14.73 -1.14 16.34
C ARG A 83 -15.47 -0.60 15.12
N THR A 84 -16.50 -1.31 14.69
CA THR A 84 -17.31 -0.88 13.53
C THR A 84 -18.13 0.36 13.89
N LEU A 85 -17.99 1.40 13.09
CA LEU A 85 -18.74 2.66 13.16
C LEU A 85 -19.87 2.72 12.15
N LEU A 86 -19.66 2.16 10.95
CA LEU A 86 -20.65 2.07 9.89
C LEU A 86 -20.52 0.73 9.17
N GLN A 87 -21.58 -0.06 9.20
CA GLN A 87 -21.66 -1.40 8.61
C GLN A 87 -22.60 -1.40 7.41
N PRO A 88 -22.11 -1.68 6.19
CA PRO A 88 -22.96 -1.98 5.05
C PRO A 88 -23.75 -3.28 5.23
N ASP A 89 -24.94 -3.38 4.61
CA ASP A 89 -25.80 -4.56 4.70
C ASP A 89 -25.41 -5.65 3.70
N HIS A 90 -24.25 -6.28 3.94
CA HIS A 90 -23.75 -7.41 3.12
C HIS A 90 -23.46 -8.67 3.95
N GLY A 91 -23.65 -8.63 5.27
CA GLY A 91 -23.49 -9.80 6.16
C GLY A 91 -22.06 -10.19 6.53
N TYR A 92 -21.04 -9.46 6.05
CA TYR A 92 -19.61 -9.73 6.36
C TYR A 92 -19.08 -8.78 7.44
N ASN A 93 -18.24 -9.28 8.32
CA ASN A 93 -17.55 -8.50 9.35
C ASN A 93 -16.14 -8.09 8.88
N VAL A 94 -15.48 -7.25 9.65
CA VAL A 94 -14.08 -6.86 9.44
C VAL A 94 -13.14 -7.94 9.99
N ASN A 95 -12.04 -8.19 9.30
CA ASN A 95 -10.92 -8.94 9.88
C ASN A 95 -10.17 -8.03 10.88
N VAL A 96 -10.59 -8.07 12.13
CA VAL A 96 -9.98 -7.26 13.19
C VAL A 96 -8.52 -7.65 13.41
N ALA A 97 -8.15 -8.93 13.27
CA ALA A 97 -6.77 -9.38 13.39
C ALA A 97 -5.87 -8.72 12.31
N GLY A 98 -6.37 -8.60 11.07
CA GLY A 98 -5.66 -7.87 10.02
C GLY A 98 -5.47 -6.39 10.35
N PHE A 99 -6.44 -5.75 10.99
CA PHE A 99 -6.33 -4.35 11.37
C PHE A 99 -5.36 -4.13 12.55
N TYR A 100 -5.10 -5.12 13.38
CA TYR A 100 -4.07 -5.03 14.43
C TYR A 100 -2.67 -4.70 13.88
N LEU A 101 -2.36 -5.11 12.66
CA LEU A 101 -1.10 -4.75 12.01
C LEU A 101 -1.10 -3.29 11.54
N HIS A 102 -2.25 -2.74 11.13
CA HIS A 102 -2.37 -1.40 10.56
C HIS A 102 -2.54 -0.29 11.63
N ALA A 103 -3.33 -0.56 12.68
CA ALA A 103 -3.67 0.43 13.70
C ALA A 103 -2.44 1.05 14.40
N PRO A 104 -1.41 0.29 14.80
CA PRO A 104 -0.20 0.85 15.41
C PRO A 104 0.54 1.79 14.47
N ILE A 105 0.62 1.44 13.18
CA ILE A 105 1.25 2.27 12.15
C ILE A 105 0.51 3.59 11.99
N HIS A 106 -0.83 3.55 11.86
CA HIS A 106 -1.64 4.76 11.76
C HIS A 106 -1.51 5.67 13.00
N ARG A 107 -1.38 5.09 14.21
CA ARG A 107 -1.15 5.85 15.45
C ARG A 107 0.22 6.51 15.49
N ALA A 108 1.26 5.80 15.09
CA ALA A 108 2.64 6.25 15.18
C ALA A 108 3.02 7.21 14.03
N ARG A 109 2.35 7.11 12.89
CA ARG A 109 2.64 7.83 11.65
C ARG A 109 1.40 8.60 11.17
N PRO A 110 1.11 9.79 11.72
CA PRO A 110 -0.04 10.62 11.29
C PRO A 110 0.01 11.05 9.81
N ASP A 111 1.19 11.01 9.19
CA ASP A 111 1.40 11.23 7.77
C ASP A 111 0.90 10.06 6.91
N VAL A 112 0.82 8.84 7.45
CA VAL A 112 0.35 7.66 6.74
C VAL A 112 -1.19 7.64 6.71
N LYS A 113 -1.75 7.79 5.51
CA LYS A 113 -3.20 7.78 5.28
C LYS A 113 -3.71 6.46 4.69
N CYS A 114 -2.82 5.62 4.18
CA CYS A 114 -3.16 4.30 3.65
C CYS A 114 -2.07 3.29 4.02
N VAL A 115 -2.49 2.14 4.54
CA VAL A 115 -1.62 0.98 4.79
C VAL A 115 -2.14 -0.18 3.96
N LEU A 116 -1.25 -0.83 3.20
CA LEU A 116 -1.57 -1.91 2.28
C LEU A 116 -0.63 -3.08 2.51
N HIS A 117 -1.20 -4.26 2.73
CA HIS A 117 -0.48 -5.50 3.01
C HIS A 117 -0.86 -6.60 2.02
N THR A 118 0.16 -7.35 1.53
CA THR A 118 -0.03 -8.43 0.56
C THR A 118 0.83 -9.66 0.89
N HIS A 119 0.33 -10.85 0.51
CA HIS A 119 1.05 -12.13 0.58
C HIS A 119 1.38 -12.65 -0.82
N THR A 120 1.87 -11.80 -1.70
CA THR A 120 2.21 -12.21 -3.06
C THR A 120 3.32 -13.26 -3.05
N ARG A 121 3.29 -14.18 -4.03
CA ARG A 121 4.30 -15.24 -4.13
C ARG A 121 5.73 -14.70 -4.18
N ALA A 122 5.98 -13.66 -4.99
CA ALA A 122 7.31 -13.08 -5.12
C ALA A 122 7.71 -12.27 -3.88
N GLY A 123 6.78 -11.48 -3.32
CA GLY A 123 7.00 -10.74 -2.09
C GLY A 123 7.30 -11.67 -0.92
N THR A 124 6.51 -12.73 -0.74
CA THR A 124 6.76 -13.75 0.29
C THR A 124 8.10 -14.47 0.05
N ALA A 125 8.42 -14.84 -1.20
CA ALA A 125 9.71 -15.49 -1.49
C ALA A 125 10.90 -14.58 -1.10
N VAL A 126 10.85 -13.29 -1.45
CA VAL A 126 11.90 -12.32 -1.07
C VAL A 126 11.94 -12.11 0.44
N SER A 127 10.79 -12.14 1.12
CA SER A 127 10.73 -11.98 2.59
C SER A 127 11.43 -13.12 3.35
N THR A 128 11.62 -14.29 2.71
CA THR A 128 12.34 -15.44 3.29
C THR A 128 13.85 -15.38 3.09
N LEU A 129 14.37 -14.47 2.26
CA LEU A 129 15.79 -14.34 1.99
C LEU A 129 16.47 -13.54 3.08
N ALA A 130 17.62 -14.00 3.57
CA ALA A 130 18.38 -13.30 4.61
C ALA A 130 18.75 -11.87 4.18
N GLU A 131 19.12 -11.68 2.91
CA GLU A 131 19.47 -10.38 2.33
C GLU A 131 18.25 -9.49 2.06
N GLY A 132 17.05 -10.08 1.98
CA GLY A 132 15.82 -9.38 1.60
C GLY A 132 15.84 -8.92 0.13
N LEU A 133 15.35 -7.71 -0.13
CA LEU A 133 15.31 -7.15 -1.48
C LEU A 133 16.69 -6.57 -1.85
N LEU A 134 17.26 -7.11 -2.93
CA LEU A 134 18.53 -6.69 -3.49
C LEU A 134 18.36 -5.59 -4.54
N PRO A 135 19.27 -4.62 -4.69
CA PRO A 135 19.18 -3.55 -5.68
C PRO A 135 19.57 -4.02 -7.10
N LEU A 136 18.98 -5.11 -7.57
CA LEU A 136 19.33 -5.76 -8.85
C LEU A 136 18.74 -5.05 -10.08
N SER A 137 17.76 -4.20 -9.92
CA SER A 137 17.08 -3.51 -11.01
C SER A 137 16.79 -2.07 -10.63
N GLN A 138 16.56 -1.19 -11.62
CA GLN A 138 16.11 0.18 -11.40
C GLN A 138 14.88 0.21 -10.49
N THR A 139 13.97 -0.74 -10.68
CA THR A 139 12.76 -0.88 -9.86
C THR A 139 13.09 -1.17 -8.40
N ALA A 140 14.03 -2.07 -8.12
CA ALA A 140 14.45 -2.40 -6.77
C ALA A 140 15.27 -1.28 -6.11
N MET A 141 16.10 -0.59 -6.88
CA MET A 141 16.95 0.51 -6.39
C MET A 141 16.15 1.66 -5.78
N ARG A 142 14.91 1.91 -6.24
CA ARG A 142 14.05 2.95 -5.65
C ARG A 142 13.71 2.70 -4.18
N PHE A 143 13.85 1.46 -3.72
CA PHE A 143 13.59 1.06 -2.33
C PHE A 143 14.89 0.88 -1.52
N HIS A 144 16.05 0.98 -2.14
CA HIS A 144 17.34 0.73 -1.46
C HIS A 144 17.56 1.70 -0.31
N GLY A 145 17.84 1.16 0.89
CA GLY A 145 18.02 1.95 2.12
C GLY A 145 16.71 2.55 2.69
N ARG A 146 15.53 2.14 2.17
CA ARG A 146 14.21 2.66 2.56
C ARG A 146 13.22 1.56 2.93
N ILE A 147 13.72 0.38 3.29
CA ILE A 147 12.92 -0.79 3.68
C ILE A 147 13.21 -1.11 5.13
N GLY A 148 12.16 -1.22 5.95
CA GLY A 148 12.20 -1.89 7.24
C GLY A 148 12.05 -3.41 7.07
N TYR A 149 12.55 -4.17 8.01
CA TYR A 149 12.38 -5.63 8.07
C TYR A 149 11.91 -6.00 9.47
N HIS A 150 10.82 -6.75 9.56
CA HIS A 150 10.28 -7.25 10.81
C HIS A 150 10.31 -8.77 10.81
N ASP A 151 10.89 -9.36 11.85
CA ASP A 151 10.98 -10.81 11.99
C ASP A 151 9.61 -11.44 12.27
N PHE A 152 9.39 -12.65 11.77
CA PHE A 152 8.13 -13.35 11.94
C PHE A 152 7.99 -13.87 13.39
N GLU A 153 7.01 -13.38 14.12
CA GLU A 153 6.72 -13.76 15.50
C GLU A 153 5.48 -14.67 15.63
N GLY A 154 4.84 -15.02 14.51
CA GLY A 154 3.61 -15.80 14.46
C GLY A 154 2.44 -15.00 13.86
N PRO A 155 1.19 -15.47 13.97
CA PRO A 155 0.04 -14.67 13.60
C PRO A 155 -0.03 -13.40 14.46
N ALA A 156 -0.12 -12.21 13.82
CA ALA A 156 -0.11 -10.90 14.48
C ALA A 156 -1.34 -10.71 15.40
N ILE A 157 -1.25 -11.17 16.63
CA ILE A 157 -2.29 -11.09 17.65
C ILE A 157 -1.77 -10.51 18.98
N ASP A 158 -0.46 -10.26 19.08
CA ASP A 158 0.17 -9.74 20.28
C ASP A 158 0.33 -8.20 20.20
N ARG A 159 -0.03 -7.51 21.26
CA ARG A 159 0.12 -6.04 21.35
C ARG A 159 1.60 -5.60 21.39
N ASP A 160 2.45 -6.39 22.01
CA ASP A 160 3.88 -6.08 22.12
C ASP A 160 4.58 -6.21 20.74
N GLU A 161 4.09 -7.07 19.86
CA GLU A 161 4.53 -7.16 18.46
C GLU A 161 4.24 -5.85 17.70
N CYS A 162 3.08 -5.23 17.97
CA CYS A 162 2.69 -3.97 17.32
C CYS A 162 3.73 -2.86 17.49
N ASP A 163 4.30 -2.72 18.68
CA ASP A 163 5.32 -1.71 18.97
C ASP A 163 6.63 -2.01 18.23
N ARG A 164 6.98 -3.30 18.06
CA ARG A 164 8.16 -3.73 17.29
C ARG A 164 7.97 -3.51 15.79
N VAL A 165 6.78 -3.81 15.25
CA VAL A 165 6.43 -3.51 13.85
C VAL A 165 6.62 -2.02 13.54
N VAL A 166 6.15 -1.13 14.41
CA VAL A 166 6.32 0.32 14.27
C VAL A 166 7.79 0.72 14.35
N ALA A 167 8.54 0.14 15.28
CA ALA A 167 9.97 0.42 15.43
C ALA A 167 10.77 -0.01 14.19
N ASP A 168 10.48 -1.19 13.65
CA ASP A 168 11.14 -1.76 12.47
C ASP A 168 10.77 -1.02 11.17
N LEU A 169 9.53 -0.55 11.06
CA LEU A 169 9.11 0.35 9.98
C LEU A 169 9.86 1.70 10.07
N GLY A 170 9.95 2.27 11.25
CA GLY A 170 10.59 3.55 11.50
C GLY A 170 10.01 4.67 10.63
N ARG A 171 10.89 5.34 9.87
CA ARG A 171 10.52 6.38 8.90
C ARG A 171 10.30 5.86 7.49
N ASN A 172 10.49 4.56 7.27
CA ASN A 172 10.31 3.97 5.94
C ASN A 172 8.82 3.91 5.56
N ASP A 173 8.55 3.82 4.28
CA ASP A 173 7.21 3.61 3.74
C ASP A 173 7.00 2.16 3.29
N VAL A 174 8.02 1.32 3.49
CA VAL A 174 8.01 -0.10 3.13
C VAL A 174 8.51 -0.93 4.30
N LEU A 175 7.77 -1.98 4.62
CA LEU A 175 8.15 -3.00 5.59
C LEU A 175 8.04 -4.38 4.94
N VAL A 176 9.13 -5.13 4.97
CA VAL A 176 9.11 -6.56 4.64
C VAL A 176 8.87 -7.34 5.92
N LEU A 177 7.74 -8.01 6.00
CA LEU A 177 7.43 -8.94 7.08
C LEU A 177 8.10 -10.27 6.74
N ARG A 178 9.16 -10.63 7.47
CA ARG A 178 9.96 -11.84 7.24
C ARG A 178 9.07 -13.09 7.24
N ASN A 179 9.27 -13.97 6.26
CA ASN A 179 8.50 -15.22 6.10
C ASN A 179 6.99 -15.05 5.96
N HIS A 180 6.51 -13.83 5.65
CA HIS A 180 5.09 -13.50 5.65
C HIS A 180 4.68 -12.76 4.36
N GLY A 181 5.17 -11.52 4.15
CA GLY A 181 4.74 -10.74 3.00
C GLY A 181 5.26 -9.32 3.01
N LEU A 182 4.57 -8.46 2.27
CA LEU A 182 4.93 -7.06 2.06
C LEU A 182 3.88 -6.13 2.69
N LEU A 183 4.35 -5.04 3.29
CA LEU A 183 3.51 -3.96 3.77
C LEU A 183 4.06 -2.63 3.25
N VAL A 184 3.16 -1.76 2.80
CA VAL A 184 3.51 -0.40 2.39
C VAL A 184 2.61 0.63 3.05
N CYS A 185 3.16 1.81 3.24
CA CYS A 185 2.51 3.00 3.77
C CYS A 185 2.47 4.08 2.69
N GLY A 186 1.38 4.83 2.61
CA GLY A 186 1.25 5.97 1.71
C GLY A 186 0.55 7.14 2.37
N ASN A 187 0.96 8.35 2.02
CA ASN A 187 0.26 9.57 2.43
C ASN A 187 -1.06 9.72 1.67
N THR A 188 -1.27 8.91 0.64
CA THR A 188 -2.51 8.77 -0.12
C THR A 188 -2.67 7.33 -0.59
N ILE A 189 -3.90 6.93 -0.94
CA ILE A 189 -4.20 5.63 -1.54
C ILE A 189 -3.41 5.40 -2.85
N PRO A 190 -3.36 6.36 -3.79
CA PRO A 190 -2.54 6.24 -5.00
C PRO A 190 -1.06 5.96 -4.73
N GLN A 191 -0.47 6.62 -3.72
CA GLN A 191 0.93 6.41 -3.36
C GLN A 191 1.17 5.02 -2.75
N ALA A 192 0.28 4.55 -1.89
CA ALA A 192 0.35 3.19 -1.34
C ALA A 192 0.26 2.14 -2.46
N PHE A 193 -0.70 2.29 -3.40
CA PHE A 193 -0.80 1.40 -4.56
C PHE A 193 0.46 1.42 -5.44
N ASN A 194 1.00 2.60 -5.73
CA ASN A 194 2.23 2.73 -6.51
C ASN A 194 3.40 2.02 -5.82
N ALA A 195 3.54 2.20 -4.51
CA ALA A 195 4.61 1.56 -3.73
C ALA A 195 4.51 0.03 -3.78
N ILE A 196 3.34 -0.55 -3.51
CA ILE A 196 3.18 -2.01 -3.51
C ILE A 196 3.34 -2.61 -4.90
N TYR A 197 2.83 -1.94 -5.95
CA TYR A 197 2.98 -2.40 -7.32
C TYR A 197 4.46 -2.52 -7.71
N TRP A 198 5.24 -1.47 -7.48
CA TRP A 198 6.66 -1.48 -7.85
C TRP A 198 7.50 -2.37 -6.93
N LEU A 199 7.14 -2.49 -5.66
CA LEU A 199 7.80 -3.42 -4.73
C LEU A 199 7.60 -4.87 -5.18
N GLU A 200 6.37 -5.23 -5.54
CA GLU A 200 6.06 -6.56 -6.10
C GLU A 200 6.81 -6.81 -7.41
N GLN A 201 6.88 -5.81 -8.33
CA GLN A 201 7.67 -5.96 -9.56
C GLN A 201 9.16 -6.18 -9.25
N ALA A 202 9.71 -5.47 -8.25
CA ALA A 202 11.10 -5.67 -7.81
C ALA A 202 11.33 -7.09 -7.27
N CYS A 203 10.40 -7.59 -6.46
CA CYS A 203 10.45 -8.96 -5.93
C CYS A 203 10.35 -10.01 -7.05
N ARG A 204 9.45 -9.84 -8.01
CA ARG A 204 9.33 -10.74 -9.19
C ARG A 204 10.63 -10.78 -9.98
N ILE A 205 11.21 -9.62 -10.28
CA ILE A 205 12.48 -9.53 -11.01
C ILE A 205 13.60 -10.26 -10.23
N GLN A 206 13.67 -10.07 -8.92
CA GLN A 206 14.69 -10.74 -8.10
C GLN A 206 14.52 -12.26 -8.11
N VAL A 207 13.30 -12.76 -7.91
CA VAL A 207 13.01 -14.20 -7.94
C VAL A 207 13.37 -14.81 -9.29
N ASP A 208 13.00 -14.15 -10.40
CA ASP A 208 13.31 -14.61 -11.75
C ASP A 208 14.83 -14.59 -12.00
N ALA A 209 15.52 -13.51 -11.63
CA ALA A 209 16.96 -13.37 -11.81
C ALA A 209 17.75 -14.44 -11.03
N LEU A 210 17.39 -14.68 -9.76
CA LEU A 210 18.00 -15.74 -8.94
C LEU A 210 17.67 -17.14 -9.50
N GLY A 211 16.45 -17.34 -10.02
CA GLY A 211 16.01 -18.58 -10.65
C GLY A 211 16.75 -18.92 -11.96
N CYS A 212 17.38 -17.95 -12.62
CA CYS A 212 18.17 -18.18 -13.83
C CYS A 212 19.44 -19.05 -13.59
N GLY A 213 19.92 -19.13 -12.35
CA GLY A 213 21.12 -19.92 -12.00
C GLY A 213 22.41 -19.43 -12.68
N ARG A 214 22.48 -18.16 -13.04
CA ARG A 214 23.64 -17.51 -13.66
C ARG A 214 24.18 -16.42 -12.73
N PRO A 215 25.48 -16.06 -12.84
CA PRO A 215 26.01 -14.92 -12.08
C PRO A 215 25.21 -13.64 -12.37
N LEU A 216 24.90 -12.91 -11.31
CA LEU A 216 24.19 -11.64 -11.41
C LEU A 216 25.16 -10.51 -11.76
N HIS A 217 24.75 -9.58 -12.60
CA HIS A 217 25.43 -8.32 -12.81
C HIS A 217 24.94 -7.30 -11.77
N ALA A 218 25.80 -7.01 -10.78
CA ALA A 218 25.47 -6.02 -9.74
C ALA A 218 25.65 -4.59 -10.28
N PRO A 219 24.68 -3.67 -10.04
CA PRO A 219 24.87 -2.25 -10.33
C PRO A 219 26.00 -1.67 -9.47
N THR A 220 26.63 -0.58 -9.96
CA THR A 220 27.62 0.15 -9.18
C THR A 220 26.94 0.94 -8.05
N GLU A 221 27.65 1.19 -6.94
CA GLU A 221 27.17 2.04 -5.83
C GLU A 221 26.73 3.43 -6.32
N MET A 222 27.45 4.00 -7.28
CA MET A 222 27.09 5.28 -7.90
C MET A 222 25.73 5.19 -8.62
N ALA A 223 25.48 4.12 -9.38
CA ALA A 223 24.21 3.94 -10.08
C ALA A 223 23.04 3.75 -9.10
N ILE A 224 23.27 3.01 -8.01
CA ILE A 224 22.30 2.85 -6.93
C ILE A 224 22.01 4.21 -6.28
N GLY A 225 23.03 4.96 -5.86
CA GLY A 225 22.90 6.27 -5.23
C GLY A 225 22.15 7.28 -6.10
N ASN A 226 22.50 7.37 -7.38
CA ASN A 226 21.80 8.25 -8.34
C ASN A 226 20.32 7.88 -8.49
N THR A 227 20.02 6.58 -8.51
CA THR A 227 18.63 6.11 -8.61
C THR A 227 17.86 6.44 -7.33
N VAL A 228 18.42 6.17 -6.15
CA VAL A 228 17.80 6.51 -4.87
C VAL A 228 17.49 7.99 -4.79
N THR A 229 18.45 8.86 -5.14
CA THR A 229 18.26 10.32 -5.13
C THR A 229 17.13 10.74 -6.06
N CYS A 230 17.08 10.19 -7.27
CA CYS A 230 16.04 10.46 -8.25
C CYS A 230 14.63 10.10 -7.71
N PHE A 231 14.52 8.96 -7.01
CA PHE A 231 13.25 8.48 -6.47
C PHE A 231 12.91 9.03 -5.07
N ALA A 232 13.84 9.64 -4.36
CA ALA A 232 13.58 10.22 -3.04
C ALA A 232 12.84 11.57 -3.11
N GLY A 233 12.63 12.14 -4.29
CA GLY A 233 12.02 13.48 -4.45
C GLY A 233 12.88 14.61 -3.88
N THR A 234 14.14 14.33 -3.51
CA THR A 234 15.11 15.37 -3.18
C THR A 234 15.47 16.14 -4.45
N GLU A 235 15.62 17.44 -4.35
CA GLU A 235 15.99 18.31 -5.48
C GLU A 235 17.10 17.64 -6.31
N ILE A 236 16.77 17.28 -7.53
CA ILE A 236 17.77 16.95 -8.53
C ILE A 236 18.39 18.29 -8.87
N THR A 237 19.48 18.64 -8.19
CA THR A 237 20.38 19.68 -8.67
C THR A 237 21.02 19.12 -9.94
N LEU A 238 20.35 19.33 -11.06
CA LEU A 238 20.94 19.11 -12.37
C LEU A 238 22.12 20.09 -12.46
N ASP A 239 23.33 19.55 -12.59
CA ASP A 239 24.51 20.36 -12.85
C ASP A 239 24.20 21.40 -13.96
N ASN A 240 24.64 22.63 -13.78
CA ASN A 240 24.24 23.88 -14.47
C ASN A 240 24.14 23.83 -16.01
N GLU A 241 24.63 22.84 -16.70
CA GLU A 241 24.52 22.71 -18.17
C GLU A 241 23.21 22.02 -18.63
N ARG A 242 22.47 21.34 -17.74
CA ARG A 242 21.19 20.70 -18.04
C ARG A 242 19.99 21.58 -17.68
N ASP A 243 20.19 22.64 -16.94
CA ASP A 243 19.13 23.54 -16.44
C ASP A 243 18.34 24.26 -17.52
N THR A 244 18.81 24.25 -18.77
CA THR A 244 18.14 24.93 -19.88
C THR A 244 17.25 24.04 -20.73
N ASN A 245 17.17 22.74 -20.44
CA ASN A 245 16.31 21.84 -21.21
C ASN A 245 14.91 21.78 -20.58
N PRO A 246 13.88 22.41 -21.20
CA PRO A 246 12.53 22.48 -20.63
C PRO A 246 11.90 21.07 -20.48
N VAL A 247 12.25 20.11 -21.31
CA VAL A 247 11.72 18.73 -21.23
C VAL A 247 12.25 18.00 -20.00
N LEU A 248 13.54 18.21 -19.67
CA LEU A 248 14.13 17.62 -18.46
C LEU A 248 13.58 18.25 -17.18
N ASN A 249 13.34 19.57 -17.21
CA ASN A 249 12.75 20.29 -16.08
C ASN A 249 11.28 19.88 -15.86
N GLU A 250 10.51 19.71 -16.92
CA GLU A 250 9.14 19.21 -16.83
C GLU A 250 9.12 17.75 -16.31
N ALA A 251 10.01 16.90 -16.80
CA ALA A 251 10.14 15.52 -16.32
C ALA A 251 10.53 15.48 -14.83
N ALA A 252 11.46 16.32 -14.40
CA ALA A 252 11.86 16.43 -12.99
C ALA A 252 10.71 16.93 -12.10
N GLN A 253 9.95 17.92 -12.54
CA GLN A 253 8.76 18.41 -11.82
C GLN A 253 7.68 17.34 -11.71
N ASN A 254 7.45 16.56 -12.77
CA ASN A 254 6.50 15.45 -12.75
C ASN A 254 6.94 14.33 -11.80
N LEU A 255 8.23 14.07 -11.68
CA LEU A 255 8.77 13.13 -10.69
C LEU A 255 8.65 13.67 -9.26
N GLN A 256 8.76 14.98 -9.06
CA GLN A 256 8.59 15.64 -7.77
C GLN A 256 7.13 15.74 -7.31
N ALA A 257 6.17 15.71 -8.24
CA ALA A 257 4.73 15.77 -7.93
C ALA A 257 4.21 14.59 -7.09
N GLY A 258 5.05 13.59 -6.85
CA GLY A 258 4.75 12.43 -6.03
C GLY A 258 4.34 11.20 -6.84
N TYR A 259 5.04 10.12 -6.60
CA TYR A 259 4.74 8.82 -7.22
C TYR A 259 3.32 8.36 -6.90
N GLY A 260 2.66 7.82 -7.91
CA GLY A 260 1.29 7.32 -7.82
C GLY A 260 0.24 8.36 -8.22
N LEU A 261 0.50 9.65 -8.08
CA LEU A 261 -0.50 10.68 -8.39
C LEU A 261 -0.72 10.86 -9.89
N LEU A 262 0.33 10.75 -10.72
CA LEU A 262 0.21 10.83 -12.18
C LEU A 262 -0.40 9.57 -12.79
N GLU A 263 -0.05 8.40 -12.24
CA GLU A 263 -0.52 7.12 -12.74
C GLU A 263 -1.99 6.87 -12.36
N TRP A 264 -2.46 7.41 -11.24
CA TRP A 264 -3.77 7.10 -10.69
C TRP A 264 -4.93 7.38 -11.63
N PRO A 265 -5.05 8.56 -12.27
CA PRO A 265 -6.12 8.80 -13.24
C PRO A 265 -6.08 7.86 -14.44
N ALA A 266 -4.89 7.39 -14.85
CA ALA A 266 -4.76 6.42 -15.94
C ALA A 266 -5.23 5.03 -15.51
N LEU A 267 -4.96 4.65 -14.26
CA LEU A 267 -5.41 3.39 -13.67
C LEU A 267 -6.93 3.38 -13.47
N LEU A 268 -7.52 4.47 -13.01
CA LEU A 268 -8.98 4.62 -12.90
C LEU A 268 -9.65 4.48 -14.28
N ARG A 269 -9.14 5.17 -15.31
CA ARG A 269 -9.66 5.00 -16.68
C ARG A 269 -9.50 3.57 -17.22
N LYS A 270 -8.50 2.82 -16.74
CA LYS A 270 -8.35 1.40 -17.08
C LYS A 270 -9.43 0.57 -16.39
N LEU A 271 -9.69 0.79 -15.10
CA LEU A 271 -10.77 0.12 -14.38
C LEU A 271 -12.14 0.44 -14.98
N ASP A 272 -12.43 1.72 -15.26
CA ASP A 272 -13.70 2.15 -15.85
C ASP A 272 -14.02 1.44 -17.18
N ARG A 273 -12.98 1.15 -17.97
CA ARG A 273 -13.15 0.39 -19.23
C ARG A 273 -13.38 -1.11 -19.02
N LEU A 274 -12.92 -1.66 -17.91
CA LEU A 274 -13.08 -3.08 -17.58
C LEU A 274 -14.37 -3.32 -16.80
N ASP A 275 -14.52 -2.62 -15.70
CA ASP A 275 -15.69 -2.65 -14.81
C ASP A 275 -15.63 -1.46 -13.85
N GLY A 276 -16.48 -0.47 -14.08
CA GLY A 276 -16.61 0.73 -13.24
C GLY A 276 -17.44 0.53 -11.96
N SER A 277 -17.86 -0.68 -11.64
CA SER A 277 -18.72 -0.98 -10.47
C SER A 277 -18.05 -0.68 -9.12
N TYR A 278 -16.73 -0.57 -9.09
CA TYR A 278 -16.00 -0.20 -7.86
C TYR A 278 -16.48 1.13 -7.26
N ALA A 279 -16.96 2.05 -8.08
CA ALA A 279 -17.42 3.38 -7.66
C ALA A 279 -18.88 3.42 -7.13
N GLN A 280 -19.55 2.26 -7.04
CA GLN A 280 -20.94 2.13 -6.57
C GLN A 280 -21.03 2.01 -5.05
#